data_b123bb097720a731977630bdbffd3b19
#
_entry.id   b123bb097720a731977630bdbffd3b19
#
_cell.length_a   1.000
_cell.length_b   1.000
_cell.length_c   1.000
_cell.angle_alpha   90.00
_cell.angle_beta   90.00
_cell.angle_gamma   90.00
#
_symmetry.space_group_name_H-M   'P 1'
#
loop_
_entity.id
_entity.type
_entity.pdbx_description
1 polymer ?
#
loop_
_entity_poly.entity_id
_entity_poly.type
_entity_poly.pdbx_seq_one_letter_code
_entity_poly.pdbx_strand_id
1 'polypeptide(L)'
;SRRQRQMCIRDSCQAYFSYDSKKSGGFTCSHLRFGDTPIRSTYLVNTPNFVACHVQAYLHMYDVTRGLRKNGSFLLNTIWEGEELAKNLPNKVKKYFAQNNITVYYINATQIAQEIGLGNRTNTILQSAFFRITGVIPVDLAVEQMKKFIVKSYGKKGEDVVNKNYAAVDRGGEYKQLTVDPAWANLEVEAPAANNDPAFINEVVRPINAQDGDLLPVSAFKGIEDGTWEQGTAQYEKRGVAAFVPEWNAENCIQCNKCAYVCPHASIRPFVLDAEEQKGADFETLKAVGKQFDGMTFRIQVDVLDCLGCGNCADVCPGNPKKGGKALTMKHLESQLSQAANWEYCAKNVKSKQHLVDIKANVKNSQFATPLFEFSGACSGCGETPYVKLISQLFGDREMVANATGCSSIYSGSVP
;
A
#
# COMPACT_ATOMS: atom_id res chain seq x y z
N SER A 1 5.50 -26.74 -2.17
CA SER A 1 6.14 -26.50 -0.85
C SER A 1 5.39 -27.26 0.24
N ARG A 2 5.97 -27.40 1.45
CA ARG A 2 5.30 -28.04 2.61
C ARG A 2 3.96 -27.37 2.98
N ARG A 3 3.79 -26.08 2.77
CA ARG A 3 2.53 -25.34 3.02
C ARG A 3 1.41 -25.73 2.04
N GLN A 4 1.73 -26.04 0.79
CA GLN A 4 0.74 -26.48 -0.21
C GLN A 4 0.19 -27.86 0.11
N ARG A 5 1.00 -28.78 0.66
CA ARG A 5 0.56 -30.14 1.04
C ARG A 5 -0.37 -30.18 2.26
N GLN A 6 -0.38 -29.16 3.10
CA GLN A 6 -1.18 -29.12 4.33
C GLN A 6 -2.60 -28.56 4.13
N MET A 7 -2.92 -27.97 2.96
CA MET A 7 -4.26 -27.51 2.62
C MET A 7 -5.13 -28.58 1.94
N CYS A 8 -4.54 -29.70 1.53
CA CYS A 8 -5.26 -30.77 0.87
C CYS A 8 -5.92 -31.68 1.91
N ILE A 9 -7.17 -31.41 2.26
CA ILE A 9 -8.03 -32.36 3.00
C ILE A 9 -8.54 -33.47 2.05
N ARG A 10 -8.50 -33.20 0.73
CA ARG A 10 -8.77 -34.13 -0.38
C ARG A 10 -7.86 -33.80 -1.54
N ASP A 11 -7.56 -34.76 -2.43
CA ASP A 11 -6.69 -34.59 -3.61
C ASP A 11 -7.24 -33.61 -4.68
N SER A 12 -8.23 -32.81 -4.33
CA SER A 12 -9.02 -31.94 -5.19
C SER A 12 -8.89 -30.45 -4.87
N CYS A 13 -7.78 -30.04 -4.25
CA CYS A 13 -7.48 -28.62 -3.98
C CYS A 13 -6.14 -28.22 -4.58
N GLN A 14 -6.12 -27.07 -5.24
CA GLN A 14 -4.90 -26.47 -5.78
C GLN A 14 -4.81 -25.00 -5.39
N ALA A 15 -3.63 -24.55 -5.02
CA ALA A 15 -3.32 -23.14 -4.78
C ALA A 15 -2.07 -22.74 -5.56
N TYR A 16 -2.13 -21.57 -6.20
CA TYR A 16 -0.99 -20.90 -6.81
C TYR A 16 -1.00 -19.43 -6.37
N PHE A 17 0.16 -18.91 -6.00
CA PHE A 17 0.32 -17.54 -5.52
C PHE A 17 1.18 -16.77 -6.51
N SER A 18 0.60 -15.74 -7.11
CA SER A 18 1.28 -14.77 -7.95
C SER A 18 1.50 -13.50 -7.14
N TYR A 19 2.74 -13.03 -7.09
CA TYR A 19 3.10 -11.82 -6.35
C TYR A 19 4.21 -11.09 -7.08
N ASP A 20 4.24 -9.77 -6.93
CA ASP A 20 5.33 -8.95 -7.44
C ASP A 20 6.56 -8.98 -6.52
N SER A 21 7.61 -8.27 -6.91
CA SER A 21 8.87 -8.21 -6.19
C SER A 21 8.85 -7.31 -4.95
N LYS A 22 7.82 -6.48 -4.76
CA LYS A 22 7.73 -5.57 -3.62
C LYS A 22 7.42 -6.33 -2.33
N LYS A 23 8.15 -6.03 -1.26
CA LYS A 23 8.02 -6.73 0.03
C LYS A 23 6.78 -6.30 0.82
N SER A 24 6.31 -5.09 0.63
CA SER A 24 5.10 -4.56 1.25
C SER A 24 4.29 -3.72 0.25
N GLY A 25 2.98 -3.89 0.28
CA GLY A 25 2.05 -3.15 -0.58
C GLY A 25 2.16 -3.50 -2.06
N GLY A 26 2.84 -4.59 -2.42
CA GLY A 26 2.87 -5.12 -3.77
C GLY A 26 1.62 -5.91 -4.10
N PHE A 27 1.35 -6.07 -5.40
CA PHE A 27 0.25 -6.88 -5.89
C PHE A 27 0.45 -8.36 -5.51
N THR A 28 -0.60 -9.00 -5.03
CA THR A 28 -0.60 -10.44 -4.79
C THR A 28 -1.94 -11.01 -5.22
N CYS A 29 -1.91 -12.04 -6.04
CA CYS A 29 -3.10 -12.78 -6.44
C CYS A 29 -2.97 -14.25 -6.04
N SER A 30 -3.94 -14.76 -5.28
CA SER A 30 -4.01 -16.16 -4.88
C SER A 30 -5.06 -16.87 -5.73
N HIS A 31 -4.63 -17.80 -6.56
CA HIS A 31 -5.50 -18.62 -7.39
C HIS A 31 -5.82 -19.93 -6.66
N LEU A 32 -7.05 -20.08 -6.21
CA LEU A 32 -7.50 -21.24 -5.47
C LEU A 32 -8.53 -22.03 -6.29
N ARG A 33 -8.40 -23.35 -6.28
CA ARG A 33 -9.37 -24.27 -6.87
C ARG A 33 -9.75 -25.34 -5.87
N PHE A 34 -11.02 -25.61 -5.84
CA PHE A 34 -11.61 -26.71 -5.07
C PHE A 34 -12.53 -27.50 -6.00
N GLY A 35 -12.54 -28.81 -5.88
CA GLY A 35 -13.37 -29.65 -6.68
C GLY A 35 -13.53 -31.07 -6.10
N ASP A 36 -14.49 -31.82 -6.58
CA ASP A 36 -14.77 -33.21 -6.16
C ASP A 36 -13.92 -34.23 -6.91
N THR A 37 -13.20 -33.79 -7.94
CA THR A 37 -12.30 -34.59 -8.75
C THR A 37 -10.87 -34.10 -8.64
N PRO A 38 -9.86 -35.00 -8.80
CA PRO A 38 -8.46 -34.59 -8.72
C PRO A 38 -8.10 -33.51 -9.73
N ILE A 39 -7.49 -32.41 -9.25
CA ILE A 39 -6.97 -31.33 -10.09
C ILE A 39 -5.54 -31.68 -10.46
N ARG A 40 -5.32 -32.01 -11.73
CA ARG A 40 -4.02 -32.54 -12.21
C ARG A 40 -3.16 -31.49 -12.93
N SER A 41 -3.71 -30.32 -13.24
CA SER A 41 -3.01 -29.26 -13.98
C SER A 41 -2.78 -28.04 -13.11
N THR A 42 -1.58 -27.42 -13.25
CA THR A 42 -1.20 -26.18 -12.60
C THR A 42 -1.40 -25.03 -13.57
N TYR A 43 -2.54 -24.35 -13.55
CA TYR A 43 -2.81 -23.17 -14.35
C TYR A 43 -3.56 -22.10 -13.52
N LEU A 44 -3.43 -20.86 -13.92
CA LEU A 44 -4.09 -19.72 -13.27
C LEU A 44 -5.62 -19.83 -13.38
N VAL A 45 -6.32 -19.27 -12.40
CA VAL A 45 -7.79 -19.17 -12.44
C VAL A 45 -8.15 -17.90 -13.20
N ASN A 46 -8.57 -18.04 -14.47
CA ASN A 46 -8.94 -16.91 -15.32
C ASN A 46 -10.43 -16.58 -15.27
N THR A 47 -11.25 -17.50 -14.78
CA THR A 47 -12.71 -17.33 -14.68
C THR A 47 -13.19 -17.73 -13.28
N PRO A 48 -12.89 -16.91 -12.25
CA PRO A 48 -13.24 -17.22 -10.87
C PRO A 48 -14.75 -17.13 -10.62
N ASN A 49 -15.23 -17.96 -9.70
CA ASN A 49 -16.60 -17.86 -9.15
C ASN A 49 -16.67 -16.88 -7.98
N PHE A 50 -15.51 -16.65 -7.33
CA PHE A 50 -15.36 -15.78 -6.17
C PHE A 50 -14.07 -15.00 -6.29
N VAL A 51 -14.15 -13.69 -6.00
CA VAL A 51 -12.99 -12.80 -5.88
C VAL A 51 -13.03 -12.12 -4.53
N ALA A 52 -11.89 -12.08 -3.82
CA ALA A 52 -11.73 -11.28 -2.61
C ALA A 52 -10.68 -10.18 -2.85
N CYS A 53 -11.08 -8.94 -2.70
CA CYS A 53 -10.20 -7.79 -2.74
C CYS A 53 -9.85 -7.37 -1.30
N HIS A 54 -8.62 -7.64 -0.88
CA HIS A 54 -8.17 -7.42 0.49
C HIS A 54 -7.70 -5.98 0.75
N VAL A 55 -7.41 -5.22 -0.30
CA VAL A 55 -6.88 -3.86 -0.23
C VAL A 55 -7.80 -2.94 -1.02
N GLN A 56 -8.45 -2.01 -0.34
CA GLN A 56 -9.43 -1.09 -0.93
C GLN A 56 -8.86 -0.28 -2.11
N ALA A 57 -7.60 0.16 -2.02
CA ALA A 57 -6.92 0.90 -3.08
C ALA A 57 -6.87 0.14 -4.43
N TYR A 58 -6.90 -1.20 -4.40
CA TYR A 58 -6.86 -2.03 -5.61
C TYR A 58 -8.06 -1.83 -6.53
N LEU A 59 -9.18 -1.32 -6.01
CA LEU A 59 -10.35 -0.97 -6.82
C LEU A 59 -10.04 0.09 -7.89
N HIS A 60 -9.05 0.94 -7.65
CA HIS A 60 -8.64 2.03 -8.53
C HIS A 60 -7.39 1.71 -9.35
N MET A 61 -6.59 0.74 -8.88
CA MET A 61 -5.30 0.39 -9.49
C MET A 61 -5.38 -0.76 -10.48
N TYR A 62 -6.27 -1.72 -10.22
CA TYR A 62 -6.35 -2.98 -10.96
C TYR A 62 -7.78 -3.27 -11.43
N ASP A 63 -7.90 -4.11 -12.44
CA ASP A 63 -9.18 -4.69 -12.80
C ASP A 63 -9.51 -5.88 -11.87
N VAL A 64 -9.98 -5.56 -10.65
CA VAL A 64 -10.34 -6.57 -9.63
C VAL A 64 -11.55 -7.44 -10.02
N THR A 65 -12.26 -7.09 -11.09
CA THR A 65 -13.42 -7.83 -11.59
C THR A 65 -13.08 -8.73 -12.77
N ARG A 66 -11.83 -8.69 -13.24
CA ARG A 66 -11.38 -9.44 -14.43
C ARG A 66 -11.74 -10.92 -14.35
N GLY A 67 -12.52 -11.36 -15.32
CA GLY A 67 -12.93 -12.76 -15.47
C GLY A 67 -13.91 -13.30 -14.43
N LEU A 68 -14.36 -12.50 -13.45
CA LEU A 68 -15.36 -12.95 -12.48
C LEU A 68 -16.65 -13.35 -13.20
N ARG A 69 -17.07 -14.60 -12.99
CA ARG A 69 -18.21 -15.18 -13.68
C ARG A 69 -19.51 -14.48 -13.34
N LYS A 70 -20.42 -14.46 -14.30
CA LYS A 70 -21.82 -14.08 -14.06
C LYS A 70 -22.42 -14.88 -12.90
N ASN A 71 -23.18 -14.22 -12.03
CA ASN A 71 -23.69 -14.75 -10.76
C ASN A 71 -22.60 -15.19 -9.78
N GLY A 72 -21.39 -14.69 -9.94
CA GLY A 72 -20.30 -14.88 -8.98
C GLY A 72 -20.43 -14.02 -7.73
N SER A 73 -19.50 -14.18 -6.81
CA SER A 73 -19.45 -13.42 -5.56
C SER A 73 -18.17 -12.59 -5.44
N PHE A 74 -18.28 -11.42 -4.87
CA PHE A 74 -17.15 -10.52 -4.62
C PHE A 74 -17.13 -10.13 -3.14
N LEU A 75 -15.97 -10.23 -2.48
CA LEU A 75 -15.75 -9.77 -1.11
C LEU A 75 -14.74 -8.64 -1.08
N LEU A 76 -15.10 -7.53 -0.44
CA LEU A 76 -14.23 -6.37 -0.27
C LEU A 76 -13.87 -6.15 1.21
N ASN A 77 -12.59 -5.99 1.51
CA ASN A 77 -12.14 -5.42 2.77
C ASN A 77 -12.09 -3.90 2.63
N THR A 78 -12.97 -3.21 3.34
CA THR A 78 -13.13 -1.75 3.23
C THR A 78 -13.61 -1.14 4.53
N ILE A 79 -13.30 0.13 4.74
CA ILE A 79 -13.86 0.95 5.83
C ILE A 79 -15.23 1.54 5.47
N TRP A 80 -15.59 1.60 4.19
CA TRP A 80 -16.86 2.15 3.73
C TRP A 80 -18.00 1.18 4.00
N GLU A 81 -19.14 1.70 4.40
CA GLU A 81 -20.35 0.93 4.68
C GLU A 81 -21.55 1.44 3.89
N GLY A 82 -22.48 0.57 3.54
CA GLY A 82 -23.78 0.88 2.96
C GLY A 82 -23.72 1.86 1.79
N GLU A 83 -24.35 3.02 1.95
CA GLU A 83 -24.42 4.08 0.92
C GLU A 83 -23.05 4.70 0.62
N GLU A 84 -22.19 4.83 1.63
CA GLU A 84 -20.84 5.35 1.44
C GLU A 84 -20.02 4.40 0.56
N LEU A 85 -20.13 3.10 0.77
CA LEU A 85 -19.51 2.10 -0.10
C LEU A 85 -20.05 2.22 -1.53
N ALA A 86 -21.38 2.29 -1.67
CA ALA A 86 -22.01 2.45 -2.98
C ALA A 86 -21.56 3.72 -3.71
N LYS A 87 -21.34 4.82 -2.99
CA LYS A 87 -20.84 6.09 -3.56
C LYS A 87 -19.40 5.97 -4.04
N ASN A 88 -18.52 5.36 -3.24
CA ASN A 88 -17.08 5.37 -3.46
C ASN A 88 -16.57 4.25 -4.39
N LEU A 89 -17.39 3.25 -4.70
CA LEU A 89 -17.03 2.24 -5.70
C LEU A 89 -16.83 2.88 -7.08
N PRO A 90 -15.76 2.55 -7.83
CA PRO A 90 -15.56 3.03 -9.19
C PRO A 90 -16.70 2.62 -10.13
N ASN A 91 -17.09 3.51 -11.05
CA ASN A 91 -18.17 3.22 -12.01
C ASN A 91 -17.93 1.96 -12.84
N LYS A 92 -16.68 1.67 -13.23
CA LYS A 92 -16.30 0.44 -13.91
C LYS A 92 -16.69 -0.80 -13.11
N VAL A 93 -16.42 -0.80 -11.80
CA VAL A 93 -16.72 -1.92 -10.89
C VAL A 93 -18.23 -2.05 -10.65
N LYS A 94 -18.93 -0.94 -10.40
CA LYS A 94 -20.39 -0.90 -10.26
C LYS A 94 -21.10 -1.48 -11.47
N LYS A 95 -20.71 -1.01 -12.67
CA LYS A 95 -21.24 -1.48 -13.95
C LYS A 95 -21.04 -2.97 -14.13
N TYR A 96 -19.85 -3.47 -13.84
CA TYR A 96 -19.57 -4.91 -13.93
C TYR A 96 -20.46 -5.72 -12.99
N PHE A 97 -20.62 -5.29 -11.74
CA PHE A 97 -21.47 -5.97 -10.75
C PHE A 97 -22.92 -6.08 -11.21
N ALA A 98 -23.50 -4.96 -11.69
CA ALA A 98 -24.88 -4.95 -12.16
C ALA A 98 -25.09 -5.78 -13.43
N GLN A 99 -24.19 -5.66 -14.43
CA GLN A 99 -24.30 -6.39 -15.70
C GLN A 99 -24.13 -7.90 -15.56
N ASN A 100 -23.35 -8.33 -14.57
CA ASN A 100 -23.05 -9.76 -14.35
C ASN A 100 -23.77 -10.37 -13.16
N ASN A 101 -24.72 -9.64 -12.53
CA ASN A 101 -25.49 -10.10 -11.36
C ASN A 101 -24.56 -10.65 -10.25
N ILE A 102 -23.56 -9.85 -9.86
CA ILE A 102 -22.58 -10.23 -8.84
C ILE A 102 -23.16 -10.01 -7.44
N THR A 103 -23.02 -10.99 -6.57
CA THR A 103 -23.32 -10.83 -5.14
C THR A 103 -22.12 -10.19 -4.45
N VAL A 104 -22.31 -9.00 -3.88
CA VAL A 104 -21.22 -8.23 -3.29
C VAL A 104 -21.28 -8.27 -1.77
N TYR A 105 -20.21 -8.68 -1.15
CA TYR A 105 -20.01 -8.68 0.30
C TYR A 105 -18.90 -7.70 0.69
N TYR A 106 -18.98 -7.14 1.89
CA TYR A 106 -17.94 -6.29 2.44
C TYR A 106 -17.76 -6.52 3.94
N ILE A 107 -16.54 -6.24 4.42
CA ILE A 107 -16.15 -6.37 5.83
C ILE A 107 -15.05 -5.36 6.15
N ASN A 108 -15.09 -4.75 7.35
CA ASN A 108 -13.96 -3.95 7.83
C ASN A 108 -13.02 -4.81 8.68
N ALA A 109 -12.28 -5.71 8.01
CA ALA A 109 -11.35 -6.60 8.67
C ALA A 109 -10.18 -5.84 9.34
N THR A 110 -9.84 -4.64 8.85
CA THR A 110 -8.79 -3.80 9.43
C THR A 110 -9.18 -3.32 10.82
N GLN A 111 -10.40 -2.81 10.97
CA GLN A 111 -10.93 -2.39 12.28
C GLN A 111 -11.03 -3.58 13.25
N ILE A 112 -11.61 -4.70 12.77
CA ILE A 112 -11.72 -5.93 13.58
C ILE A 112 -10.34 -6.37 14.08
N ALA A 113 -9.32 -6.37 13.22
CA ALA A 113 -7.96 -6.76 13.59
C ALA A 113 -7.35 -5.85 14.67
N GLN A 114 -7.62 -4.56 14.62
CA GLN A 114 -7.19 -3.59 15.65
C GLN A 114 -7.89 -3.83 16.98
N GLU A 115 -9.21 -3.99 16.99
CA GLU A 115 -10.01 -4.21 18.19
C GLU A 115 -9.61 -5.47 18.95
N ILE A 116 -9.23 -6.54 18.24
CA ILE A 116 -8.76 -7.78 18.85
C ILE A 116 -7.25 -7.82 19.13
N GLY A 117 -6.53 -6.71 18.83
CA GLY A 117 -5.10 -6.58 19.10
C GLY A 117 -4.19 -7.34 18.13
N LEU A 118 -4.63 -7.59 16.90
CA LEU A 118 -3.81 -8.15 15.82
C LEU A 118 -3.14 -7.08 14.92
N GLY A 119 -3.36 -5.79 15.19
CA GLY A 119 -2.86 -4.68 14.40
C GLY A 119 -3.42 -4.71 12.97
N ASN A 120 -2.55 -4.76 11.96
CA ASN A 120 -2.97 -4.77 10.56
C ASN A 120 -3.12 -6.20 9.96
N ARG A 121 -3.19 -7.24 10.80
CA ARG A 121 -3.23 -8.65 10.34
C ARG A 121 -4.65 -9.11 10.09
N THR A 122 -5.15 -8.92 8.89
CA THR A 122 -6.53 -9.22 8.47
C THR A 122 -6.72 -10.63 7.90
N ASN A 123 -5.63 -11.36 7.60
CA ASN A 123 -5.68 -12.61 6.83
C ASN A 123 -6.61 -13.67 7.42
N THR A 124 -6.57 -13.89 8.75
CA THR A 124 -7.41 -14.91 9.41
C THR A 124 -8.89 -14.54 9.34
N ILE A 125 -9.21 -13.25 9.49
CA ILE A 125 -10.60 -12.73 9.42
C ILE A 125 -11.15 -12.95 8.00
N LEU A 126 -10.40 -12.54 6.97
CA LEU A 126 -10.79 -12.67 5.57
C LEU A 126 -10.87 -14.13 5.11
N GLN A 127 -9.99 -15.00 5.61
CA GLN A 127 -10.07 -16.44 5.37
C GLN A 127 -11.33 -17.05 5.96
N SER A 128 -11.72 -16.64 7.16
CA SER A 128 -12.98 -17.10 7.78
C SER A 128 -14.19 -16.61 6.99
N ALA A 129 -14.20 -15.34 6.56
CA ALA A 129 -15.24 -14.80 5.70
C ALA A 129 -15.36 -15.57 4.37
N PHE A 130 -14.22 -15.89 3.74
CA PHE A 130 -14.18 -16.70 2.53
C PHE A 130 -14.92 -18.04 2.69
N PHE A 131 -14.59 -18.83 3.72
CA PHE A 131 -15.23 -20.12 3.93
C PHE A 131 -16.73 -20.01 4.21
N ARG A 132 -17.14 -18.98 4.95
CA ARG A 132 -18.55 -18.73 5.29
C ARG A 132 -19.36 -18.30 4.07
N ILE A 133 -18.80 -17.48 3.19
CA ILE A 133 -19.49 -16.97 1.99
C ILE A 133 -19.56 -18.08 0.92
N THR A 134 -18.47 -18.77 0.70
CA THR A 134 -18.38 -19.71 -0.42
C THR A 134 -18.96 -21.10 -0.14
N GLY A 135 -18.96 -21.51 1.13
CA GLY A 135 -19.45 -22.82 1.52
C GLY A 135 -18.71 -24.01 0.86
N VAL A 136 -17.48 -23.80 0.35
CA VAL A 136 -16.66 -24.84 -0.32
C VAL A 136 -16.39 -26.05 0.58
N ILE A 137 -16.47 -25.87 1.88
CA ILE A 137 -16.54 -26.91 2.92
C ILE A 137 -17.57 -26.47 3.96
N PRO A 138 -18.19 -27.40 4.73
CA PRO A 138 -19.08 -27.02 5.82
C PRO A 138 -18.45 -26.03 6.76
N VAL A 139 -19.17 -24.96 7.11
CA VAL A 139 -18.64 -23.83 7.89
C VAL A 139 -18.08 -24.28 9.25
N ASP A 140 -18.79 -25.14 9.96
CA ASP A 140 -18.33 -25.63 11.27
C ASP A 140 -17.00 -26.39 11.16
N LEU A 141 -16.86 -27.22 10.11
CA LEU A 141 -15.59 -27.90 9.82
C LEU A 141 -14.48 -26.91 9.47
N ALA A 142 -14.78 -25.87 8.69
CA ALA A 142 -13.81 -24.84 8.36
C ALA A 142 -13.30 -24.13 9.61
N VAL A 143 -14.21 -23.69 10.47
CA VAL A 143 -13.89 -23.02 11.74
C VAL A 143 -13.06 -23.93 12.66
N GLU A 144 -13.45 -25.18 12.82
CA GLU A 144 -12.71 -26.17 13.62
C GLU A 144 -11.27 -26.35 13.10
N GLN A 145 -11.10 -26.54 11.79
CA GLN A 145 -9.80 -26.74 11.19
C GLN A 145 -8.94 -25.46 11.26
N MET A 146 -9.52 -24.30 11.04
CA MET A 146 -8.80 -23.02 11.21
C MET A 146 -8.27 -22.89 12.65
N LYS A 147 -9.10 -23.15 13.67
CA LYS A 147 -8.68 -23.10 15.07
C LYS A 147 -7.59 -24.13 15.40
N LYS A 148 -7.68 -25.36 14.88
CA LYS A 148 -6.59 -26.36 15.00
C LYS A 148 -5.27 -25.89 14.39
N PHE A 149 -5.30 -25.29 13.19
CA PHE A 149 -4.10 -24.77 12.55
C PHE A 149 -3.51 -23.56 13.27
N ILE A 150 -4.32 -22.72 13.89
CA ILE A 150 -3.89 -21.61 14.73
C ILE A 150 -3.06 -22.13 15.91
N VAL A 151 -3.53 -23.15 16.63
CA VAL A 151 -2.76 -23.77 17.73
C VAL A 151 -1.43 -24.33 17.22
N LYS A 152 -1.44 -25.04 16.09
CA LYS A 152 -0.21 -25.58 15.50
C LYS A 152 0.80 -24.51 15.10
N SER A 153 0.32 -23.36 14.61
CA SER A 153 1.17 -22.28 14.09
C SER A 153 1.62 -21.30 15.17
N TYR A 154 0.77 -21.03 16.13
CA TYR A 154 0.97 -19.96 17.12
C TYR A 154 1.00 -20.45 18.58
N GLY A 155 0.74 -21.72 18.86
CA GLY A 155 0.70 -22.24 20.23
C GLY A 155 1.99 -21.96 21.03
N LYS A 156 3.15 -22.01 20.35
CA LYS A 156 4.45 -21.66 20.96
C LYS A 156 4.62 -20.16 21.28
N LYS A 157 3.74 -19.29 20.78
CA LYS A 157 3.78 -17.84 21.02
C LYS A 157 2.92 -17.40 22.19
N GLY A 158 2.25 -18.34 22.87
CA GLY A 158 1.41 -18.10 24.05
C GLY A 158 -0.08 -18.07 23.72
N GLU A 159 -0.89 -18.29 24.77
CA GLU A 159 -2.36 -18.38 24.69
C GLU A 159 -3.02 -17.07 24.22
N ASP A 160 -2.47 -15.91 24.60
CA ASP A 160 -2.99 -14.61 24.16
C ASP A 160 -3.01 -14.49 22.63
N VAL A 161 -1.94 -14.92 21.96
CA VAL A 161 -1.86 -14.90 20.50
C VAL A 161 -2.85 -15.89 19.88
N VAL A 162 -3.03 -17.06 20.47
CA VAL A 162 -4.00 -18.06 20.00
C VAL A 162 -5.42 -17.52 20.12
N ASN A 163 -5.78 -16.95 21.27
CA ASN A 163 -7.11 -16.42 21.55
C ASN A 163 -7.47 -15.24 20.64
N LYS A 164 -6.54 -14.33 20.38
CA LYS A 164 -6.72 -13.25 19.39
C LYS A 164 -7.02 -13.80 17.99
N ASN A 165 -6.32 -14.86 17.58
CA ASN A 165 -6.58 -15.50 16.27
C ASN A 165 -7.89 -16.30 16.27
N TYR A 166 -8.34 -16.86 17.40
CA TYR A 166 -9.68 -17.47 17.52
C TYR A 166 -10.77 -16.41 17.34
N ALA A 167 -10.64 -15.26 18.02
CA ALA A 167 -11.54 -14.14 17.85
C ALA A 167 -11.60 -13.67 16.37
N ALA A 168 -10.45 -13.67 15.68
CA ALA A 168 -10.41 -13.35 14.25
C ALA A 168 -11.21 -14.34 13.39
N VAL A 169 -11.16 -15.64 13.69
CA VAL A 169 -11.98 -16.65 13.00
C VAL A 169 -13.47 -16.43 13.26
N ASP A 170 -13.83 -16.16 14.51
CA ASP A 170 -15.24 -16.01 14.88
C ASP A 170 -15.83 -14.72 14.28
N ARG A 171 -15.11 -13.60 14.37
CA ARG A 171 -15.51 -12.29 13.80
C ARG A 171 -15.44 -12.19 12.28
N GLY A 172 -14.81 -13.16 11.60
CA GLY A 172 -14.86 -13.24 10.13
C GLY A 172 -16.27 -13.47 9.58
N GLY A 173 -17.27 -13.77 10.43
CA GLY A 173 -18.69 -13.83 10.09
C GLY A 173 -19.40 -12.46 10.07
N GLU A 174 -18.75 -11.36 10.45
CA GLU A 174 -19.35 -10.01 10.54
C GLU A 174 -19.42 -9.30 9.17
N TYR A 175 -19.25 -10.02 8.06
CA TYR A 175 -19.44 -9.44 6.74
C TYR A 175 -20.91 -9.05 6.49
N LYS A 176 -21.09 -8.02 5.65
CA LYS A 176 -22.39 -7.52 5.22
C LYS A 176 -22.52 -7.70 3.72
N GLN A 177 -23.74 -7.67 3.20
CA GLN A 177 -24.04 -7.72 1.78
C GLN A 177 -24.44 -6.33 1.29
N LEU A 178 -23.87 -5.90 0.15
CA LEU A 178 -24.24 -4.68 -0.53
C LEU A 178 -25.36 -4.99 -1.55
N THR A 179 -26.40 -4.20 -1.53
CA THR A 179 -27.43 -4.24 -2.58
C THR A 179 -26.87 -3.58 -3.84
N VAL A 180 -26.75 -4.36 -4.91
CA VAL A 180 -26.33 -3.85 -6.22
C VAL A 180 -27.52 -3.22 -6.92
N ASP A 181 -27.42 -1.92 -7.20
CA ASP A 181 -28.46 -1.20 -7.93
C ASP A 181 -28.42 -1.60 -9.42
N PRO A 182 -29.53 -2.11 -9.99
CA PRO A 182 -29.60 -2.42 -11.43
C PRO A 182 -29.30 -1.24 -12.34
N ALA A 183 -29.53 0.00 -11.89
CA ALA A 183 -29.23 1.22 -12.64
C ALA A 183 -27.72 1.38 -12.92
N TRP A 184 -26.85 0.76 -12.12
CA TRP A 184 -25.41 0.79 -12.34
C TRP A 184 -24.98 0.15 -13.66
N ALA A 185 -25.79 -0.72 -14.25
CA ALA A 185 -25.49 -1.33 -15.55
C ALA A 185 -25.28 -0.30 -16.68
N ASN A 186 -25.89 0.88 -16.52
CA ASN A 186 -25.86 1.95 -17.52
C ASN A 186 -24.90 3.09 -17.19
N LEU A 187 -24.09 2.97 -16.11
CA LEU A 187 -23.13 4.00 -15.75
C LEU A 187 -22.09 4.19 -16.85
N GLU A 188 -21.74 5.43 -17.11
CA GLU A 188 -20.59 5.76 -17.94
C GLU A 188 -19.30 5.45 -17.16
N VAL A 189 -18.35 4.83 -17.84
CA VAL A 189 -17.01 4.58 -17.27
C VAL A 189 -16.14 5.76 -17.67
N GLU A 190 -15.68 6.48 -16.67
CA GLU A 190 -14.79 7.61 -16.87
C GLU A 190 -13.45 7.14 -17.50
N ALA A 191 -13.00 7.85 -18.50
CA ALA A 191 -11.64 7.66 -19.00
C ALA A 191 -10.64 8.08 -17.91
N PRO A 192 -9.46 7.44 -17.82
CA PRO A 192 -8.42 7.90 -16.92
C PRO A 192 -8.16 9.39 -17.11
N ALA A 193 -8.05 10.14 -16.01
CA ALA A 193 -7.74 11.56 -16.08
C ALA A 193 -6.44 11.77 -16.87
N ALA A 194 -6.46 12.71 -17.80
CA ALA A 194 -5.25 13.13 -18.50
C ALA A 194 -4.24 13.65 -17.46
N ASN A 195 -3.01 13.22 -17.55
CA ASN A 195 -1.93 13.70 -16.71
C ASN A 195 -0.74 14.14 -17.59
N ASN A 196 0.15 14.92 -17.00
CA ASN A 196 1.34 15.44 -17.68
C ASN A 196 2.60 14.62 -17.37
N ASP A 197 2.43 13.37 -16.95
CA ASP A 197 3.57 12.49 -16.69
C ASP A 197 4.25 12.07 -18.00
N PRO A 198 5.53 11.70 -17.99
CA PRO A 198 6.26 11.30 -19.19
C PRO A 198 5.55 10.19 -19.96
N ALA A 199 5.68 10.19 -21.30
CA ALA A 199 5.08 9.19 -22.18
C ALA A 199 5.45 7.77 -21.76
N PHE A 200 6.71 7.53 -21.43
CA PHE A 200 7.19 6.22 -20.93
C PHE A 200 6.41 5.73 -19.69
N ILE A 201 6.12 6.64 -18.76
CA ILE A 201 5.31 6.30 -17.57
C ILE A 201 3.89 5.89 -17.98
N ASN A 202 3.25 6.67 -18.85
CA ASN A 202 1.86 6.43 -19.23
C ASN A 202 1.69 5.21 -20.14
N GLU A 203 2.63 5.01 -21.07
CA GLU A 203 2.51 4.02 -22.13
C GLU A 203 3.12 2.65 -21.77
N VAL A 204 4.10 2.61 -20.86
CA VAL A 204 4.81 1.38 -20.50
C VAL A 204 4.66 1.07 -19.03
N VAL A 205 5.08 1.98 -18.11
CA VAL A 205 5.17 1.68 -16.68
C VAL A 205 3.79 1.45 -16.07
N ARG A 206 2.81 2.31 -16.35
CA ARG A 206 1.45 2.17 -15.80
C ARG A 206 0.72 0.91 -16.25
N PRO A 207 0.71 0.52 -17.55
CA PRO A 207 0.13 -0.75 -17.97
C PRO A 207 0.78 -1.96 -17.26
N ILE A 208 2.12 -1.96 -17.12
CA ILE A 208 2.82 -3.03 -16.40
C ILE A 208 2.38 -3.08 -14.93
N ASN A 209 2.36 -1.93 -14.25
CA ASN A 209 1.94 -1.85 -12.85
C ASN A 209 0.45 -2.22 -12.65
N ALA A 210 -0.40 -1.96 -13.65
CA ALA A 210 -1.81 -2.36 -13.65
C ALA A 210 -2.03 -3.85 -13.97
N GLN A 211 -0.96 -4.63 -14.16
CA GLN A 211 -1.00 -6.05 -14.57
C GLN A 211 -1.55 -6.23 -15.99
N ASP A 212 -1.39 -5.25 -16.85
CA ASP A 212 -1.78 -5.22 -18.25
C ASP A 212 -0.58 -5.28 -19.20
N GLY A 213 0.62 -5.55 -18.68
CA GLY A 213 1.87 -5.60 -19.45
C GLY A 213 1.84 -6.57 -20.63
N ASP A 214 1.12 -7.70 -20.52
CA ASP A 214 0.95 -8.65 -21.63
C ASP A 214 0.15 -8.11 -22.82
N LEU A 215 -0.55 -6.98 -22.65
CA LEU A 215 -1.28 -6.29 -23.73
C LEU A 215 -0.38 -5.34 -24.52
N LEU A 216 0.82 -5.05 -24.01
CA LEU A 216 1.77 -4.18 -24.71
C LEU A 216 2.38 -4.90 -25.91
N PRO A 217 2.48 -4.23 -27.06
CA PRO A 217 3.20 -4.77 -28.20
C PRO A 217 4.71 -4.79 -27.91
N VAL A 218 5.43 -5.73 -28.52
CA VAL A 218 6.91 -5.82 -28.35
C VAL A 218 7.60 -4.49 -28.71
N SER A 219 7.05 -3.74 -29.65
CA SER A 219 7.56 -2.41 -30.03
C SER A 219 7.49 -1.35 -28.93
N ALA A 220 6.68 -1.55 -27.88
CA ALA A 220 6.66 -0.66 -26.72
C ALA A 220 7.99 -0.64 -25.97
N PHE A 221 8.80 -1.68 -26.12
CA PHE A 221 10.11 -1.84 -25.47
C PHE A 221 11.28 -1.41 -26.38
N LYS A 222 10.99 -0.75 -27.50
CA LYS A 222 12.03 -0.25 -28.41
C LYS A 222 12.87 0.83 -27.72
N GLY A 223 14.18 0.64 -27.73
CA GLY A 223 15.15 1.53 -27.07
C GLY A 223 15.50 1.14 -25.64
N ILE A 224 14.88 0.09 -25.11
CA ILE A 224 15.17 -0.49 -23.79
C ILE A 224 15.36 -2.03 -23.86
N GLU A 225 15.69 -2.54 -25.05
CA GLU A 225 15.84 -3.98 -25.31
C GLU A 225 16.98 -4.60 -24.50
N ASP A 226 17.96 -3.80 -24.10
CA ASP A 226 19.10 -4.20 -23.26
C ASP A 226 18.76 -4.25 -21.78
N GLY A 227 17.52 -3.93 -21.38
CA GLY A 227 17.09 -3.85 -19.99
C GLY A 227 17.40 -2.52 -19.30
N THR A 228 17.85 -1.51 -20.04
CA THR A 228 17.98 -0.15 -19.51
C THR A 228 16.60 0.41 -19.15
N TRP A 229 16.49 0.98 -17.95
CA TRP A 229 15.24 1.54 -17.42
C TRP A 229 15.45 2.96 -16.90
N GLU A 230 14.49 3.84 -17.15
CA GLU A 230 14.57 5.22 -16.67
C GLU A 230 14.61 5.29 -15.14
N GLN A 231 15.46 6.15 -14.60
CA GLN A 231 15.58 6.33 -13.15
C GLN A 231 14.40 7.15 -12.60
N GLY A 232 14.02 6.86 -11.35
CA GLY A 232 13.01 7.64 -10.64
C GLY A 232 11.56 7.31 -11.02
N THR A 233 11.30 6.22 -11.75
CA THR A 233 9.93 5.83 -12.15
C THR A 233 9.03 5.48 -10.96
N ALA A 234 9.59 5.01 -9.84
CA ALA A 234 8.84 4.65 -8.63
C ALA A 234 8.04 5.81 -8.03
N GLN A 235 8.44 7.07 -8.25
CA GLN A 235 7.71 8.25 -7.79
C GLN A 235 6.30 8.41 -8.40
N TYR A 236 6.03 7.74 -9.52
CA TYR A 236 4.75 7.78 -10.22
C TYR A 236 3.80 6.64 -9.86
N GLU A 237 4.21 5.70 -9.01
CA GLU A 237 3.37 4.55 -8.66
C GLU A 237 2.13 4.91 -7.84
N LYS A 238 2.27 5.76 -6.83
CA LYS A 238 1.16 6.32 -6.02
C LYS A 238 0.13 5.27 -5.59
N ARG A 239 0.61 4.18 -4.96
CA ARG A 239 -0.20 2.98 -4.72
C ARG A 239 -1.31 3.14 -3.69
N GLY A 240 -1.16 4.01 -2.69
CA GLY A 240 -2.18 4.27 -1.68
C GLY A 240 -2.58 3.04 -0.85
N VAL A 241 -1.64 2.13 -0.56
CA VAL A 241 -1.91 0.83 0.08
C VAL A 241 -1.88 0.85 1.61
N ALA A 242 -1.45 1.95 2.22
CA ALA A 242 -1.42 2.07 3.67
C ALA A 242 -2.83 2.27 4.24
N ALA A 243 -3.18 1.54 5.30
CA ALA A 243 -4.43 1.80 6.02
C ALA A 243 -4.35 3.09 6.86
N PHE A 244 -3.16 3.40 7.37
CA PHE A 244 -2.90 4.59 8.19
C PHE A 244 -1.63 5.28 7.72
N VAL A 245 -1.67 6.61 7.67
CA VAL A 245 -0.55 7.48 7.32
C VAL A 245 -0.37 8.57 8.36
N PRO A 246 0.83 9.17 8.51
CA PRO A 246 1.03 10.21 9.50
C PRO A 246 0.40 11.54 9.07
N GLU A 247 -0.40 12.11 9.95
CA GLU A 247 -0.86 13.50 9.89
C GLU A 247 0.14 14.37 10.64
N TRP A 248 0.51 15.52 10.05
CA TRP A 248 1.43 16.47 10.67
C TRP A 248 0.68 17.59 11.39
N ASN A 249 1.02 17.80 12.66
CA ASN A 249 0.59 18.93 13.46
C ASN A 249 1.75 19.93 13.59
N ALA A 250 1.58 21.09 12.99
CA ALA A 250 2.60 22.13 12.96
C ALA A 250 2.97 22.64 14.36
N GLU A 251 1.98 22.89 15.22
CA GLU A 251 2.20 23.46 16.55
C GLU A 251 3.12 22.63 17.45
N ASN A 252 3.08 21.30 17.27
CA ASN A 252 3.88 20.36 18.05
C ASN A 252 5.22 20.03 17.39
N CYS A 253 5.50 20.57 16.19
CA CYS A 253 6.71 20.27 15.46
C CYS A 253 7.89 21.15 15.92
N ILE A 254 8.99 20.51 16.32
CA ILE A 254 10.24 21.16 16.71
C ILE A 254 11.29 21.19 15.58
N GLN A 255 10.92 20.81 14.36
CA GLN A 255 11.77 20.79 13.16
C GLN A 255 13.08 19.99 13.32
N CYS A 256 13.00 18.85 14.01
CA CYS A 256 14.18 18.00 14.25
C CYS A 256 14.52 17.04 13.11
N ASN A 257 13.63 16.85 12.13
CA ASN A 257 13.75 15.97 10.94
C ASN A 257 13.96 14.48 11.25
N LYS A 258 13.77 14.02 12.49
CA LYS A 258 13.90 12.60 12.86
C LYS A 258 12.93 11.71 12.08
N CYS A 259 11.72 12.21 11.79
CA CYS A 259 10.71 11.52 11.00
C CYS A 259 11.18 11.22 9.57
N ALA A 260 11.81 12.20 8.91
CA ALA A 260 12.40 12.02 7.59
C ALA A 260 13.59 11.05 7.64
N TYR A 261 14.42 11.16 8.67
CA TYR A 261 15.61 10.32 8.85
C TYR A 261 15.25 8.83 8.92
N VAL A 262 14.24 8.45 9.71
CA VAL A 262 13.87 7.03 9.90
C VAL A 262 12.95 6.47 8.83
N CYS A 263 12.47 7.30 7.89
CA CYS A 263 11.56 6.82 6.87
C CYS A 263 12.29 5.91 5.86
N PRO A 264 11.85 4.63 5.73
CA PRO A 264 12.49 3.67 4.83
C PRO A 264 12.33 4.00 3.36
N HIS A 265 11.30 4.80 3.01
CA HIS A 265 10.87 5.03 1.64
C HIS A 265 11.00 6.50 1.21
N ALA A 266 11.58 7.36 2.06
CA ALA A 266 11.63 8.80 1.83
C ALA A 266 10.27 9.47 1.55
N SER A 267 9.17 8.86 2.01
CA SER A 267 7.80 9.36 1.82
C SER A 267 7.40 10.46 2.81
N ILE A 268 8.28 10.88 3.71
CA ILE A 268 8.10 12.02 4.60
C ILE A 268 9.36 12.87 4.57
N ARG A 269 9.21 14.14 4.25
CA ARG A 269 10.34 15.06 4.02
C ARG A 269 10.14 16.44 4.64
N PRO A 270 11.22 17.10 5.09
CA PRO A 270 11.18 18.52 5.42
C PRO A 270 11.29 19.36 4.15
N PHE A 271 10.44 20.35 4.03
CA PHE A 271 10.52 21.37 3.00
C PHE A 271 10.72 22.73 3.63
N VAL A 272 11.62 23.53 3.07
CA VAL A 272 11.83 24.94 3.43
C VAL A 272 11.47 25.76 2.21
N LEU A 273 10.48 26.63 2.37
CA LEU A 273 9.92 27.45 1.30
C LEU A 273 10.40 28.88 1.43
N ASP A 274 10.87 29.47 0.35
CA ASP A 274 11.10 30.90 0.27
C ASP A 274 9.79 31.68 0.01
N ALA A 275 9.87 33.02 -0.06
CA ALA A 275 8.69 33.85 -0.21
C ALA A 275 7.91 33.62 -1.50
N GLU A 276 8.58 33.27 -2.60
CA GLU A 276 7.91 32.98 -3.88
C GLU A 276 7.23 31.60 -3.85
N GLU A 277 7.94 30.60 -3.33
CA GLU A 277 7.39 29.25 -3.17
C GLU A 277 6.21 29.22 -2.18
N GLN A 278 6.19 30.10 -1.19
CA GLN A 278 5.09 30.22 -0.23
C GLN A 278 3.80 30.79 -0.87
N LYS A 279 3.89 31.64 -1.89
CA LYS A 279 2.70 32.25 -2.53
C LYS A 279 1.75 31.22 -3.15
N GLY A 280 2.30 30.13 -3.68
CA GLY A 280 1.51 29.05 -4.28
C GLY A 280 1.16 27.91 -3.32
N ALA A 281 1.58 27.98 -2.06
CA ALA A 281 1.37 26.95 -1.07
C ALA A 281 0.05 27.18 -0.31
N ASP A 282 -0.99 26.40 -0.63
CA ASP A 282 -2.27 26.42 0.07
C ASP A 282 -2.30 25.39 1.21
N PHE A 283 -1.33 25.49 2.12
CA PHE A 283 -1.21 24.61 3.28
C PHE A 283 -0.43 25.26 4.43
N GLU A 284 -0.62 24.71 5.63
CA GLU A 284 0.01 25.20 6.85
C GLU A 284 1.52 25.05 6.81
N THR A 285 2.25 26.11 7.25
CA THR A 285 3.70 26.13 7.41
C THR A 285 4.08 26.78 8.74
N LEU A 286 5.31 26.57 9.19
CA LEU A 286 5.91 27.22 10.35
C LEU A 286 7.04 28.16 9.92
N LYS A 287 7.38 29.15 10.74
CA LYS A 287 8.65 29.88 10.58
C LYS A 287 9.81 28.85 10.65
N ALA A 288 10.70 28.87 9.67
CA ALA A 288 11.87 27.98 9.67
C ALA A 288 12.85 28.36 10.78
N VAL A 289 13.42 27.34 11.45
CA VAL A 289 14.37 27.55 12.58
C VAL A 289 15.80 27.46 12.11
N GLY A 290 16.53 28.56 12.26
CA GLY A 290 17.95 28.73 11.92
C GLY A 290 18.19 30.02 11.17
N LYS A 291 19.28 30.71 11.45
CA LYS A 291 19.63 31.98 10.79
C LYS A 291 19.77 31.89 9.28
N GLN A 292 20.21 30.70 8.80
CA GLN A 292 20.33 30.40 7.36
C GLN A 292 18.99 30.31 6.63
N PHE A 293 17.89 30.20 7.34
CA PHE A 293 16.52 30.14 6.82
C PHE A 293 15.70 31.40 7.15
N ASP A 294 16.36 32.51 7.43
CA ASP A 294 15.66 33.77 7.79
C ASP A 294 14.72 34.19 6.64
N GLY A 295 13.49 34.56 6.99
CA GLY A 295 12.44 34.92 6.04
C GLY A 295 11.76 33.69 5.35
N MET A 296 12.17 32.46 5.64
CA MET A 296 11.60 31.23 5.06
C MET A 296 10.64 30.53 6.00
N THR A 297 9.80 29.67 5.44
CA THR A 297 8.88 28.81 6.18
C THR A 297 9.26 27.35 6.05
N PHE A 298 8.76 26.53 6.97
CA PHE A 298 9.08 25.11 7.09
C PHE A 298 7.80 24.26 7.14
N ARG A 299 7.85 23.10 6.49
CA ARG A 299 6.81 22.07 6.56
C ARG A 299 7.42 20.68 6.58
N ILE A 300 6.82 19.76 7.33
CA ILE A 300 6.95 18.32 7.10
C ILE A 300 5.80 17.91 6.20
N GLN A 301 6.11 17.38 5.03
CA GLN A 301 5.10 16.86 4.11
C GLN A 301 5.25 15.36 3.92
N VAL A 302 4.13 14.66 3.90
CA VAL A 302 4.03 13.21 3.67
C VAL A 302 3.51 12.96 2.27
N ASP A 303 4.15 12.05 1.55
CA ASP A 303 3.57 11.40 0.39
C ASP A 303 2.65 10.28 0.87
N VAL A 304 1.39 10.58 1.02
CA VAL A 304 0.42 9.64 1.60
C VAL A 304 0.12 8.45 0.70
N LEU A 305 0.34 8.59 -0.61
CA LEU A 305 0.10 7.53 -1.58
C LEU A 305 1.27 6.55 -1.69
N ASP A 306 2.50 7.01 -1.39
CA ASP A 306 3.70 6.16 -1.37
C ASP A 306 4.14 5.78 0.05
N CYS A 307 3.43 6.25 1.07
CA CYS A 307 3.63 5.83 2.46
C CYS A 307 3.12 4.40 2.65
N LEU A 308 3.92 3.55 3.30
CA LEU A 308 3.53 2.17 3.63
C LEU A 308 2.96 1.99 5.06
N GLY A 309 2.69 3.09 5.77
CA GLY A 309 1.98 3.07 7.05
C GLY A 309 2.72 2.39 8.21
N CYS A 310 4.05 2.33 8.20
CA CYS A 310 4.83 1.61 9.22
C CYS A 310 4.81 2.25 10.62
N GLY A 311 4.52 3.55 10.74
CA GLY A 311 4.46 4.27 12.00
C GLY A 311 5.80 4.76 12.56
N ASN A 312 6.96 4.34 12.02
CA ASN A 312 8.28 4.69 12.57
C ASN A 312 8.48 6.19 12.79
N CYS A 313 7.98 7.02 11.88
CA CYS A 313 8.09 8.48 11.98
C CYS A 313 7.28 9.06 13.15
N ALA A 314 6.10 8.49 13.43
CA ALA A 314 5.27 8.87 14.57
C ALA A 314 5.87 8.35 15.90
N ASP A 315 6.48 7.16 15.89
CA ASP A 315 7.10 6.58 17.08
C ASP A 315 8.30 7.39 17.56
N VAL A 316 9.19 7.79 16.65
CA VAL A 316 10.40 8.58 16.99
C VAL A 316 10.12 10.07 17.18
N CYS A 317 8.91 10.54 16.86
CA CYS A 317 8.56 11.95 17.00
C CYS A 317 8.56 12.35 18.48
N PRO A 318 9.45 13.27 18.89
CA PRO A 318 9.51 13.72 20.29
C PRO A 318 8.34 14.65 20.65
N GLY A 319 7.71 15.26 19.63
CA GLY A 319 6.74 16.33 19.84
C GLY A 319 7.35 17.57 20.48
N ASN A 320 6.49 18.47 20.96
CA ASN A 320 6.89 19.65 21.72
C ASN A 320 6.64 19.39 23.22
N PRO A 321 7.68 19.24 24.04
CA PRO A 321 7.51 18.96 25.48
C PRO A 321 6.70 20.03 26.24
N LYS A 322 6.69 21.26 25.73
CA LYS A 322 5.95 22.38 26.34
C LYS A 322 4.47 22.38 26.01
N LYS A 323 4.09 21.77 24.88
CA LYS A 323 2.71 21.70 24.38
C LYS A 323 2.04 20.33 24.60
N GLY A 324 2.83 19.32 25.01
CA GLY A 324 2.32 18.02 25.45
C GLY A 324 1.75 17.14 24.35
N GLY A 325 2.39 17.04 23.19
CA GLY A 325 1.90 16.17 22.13
C GLY A 325 2.94 15.87 21.05
N LYS A 326 2.75 14.75 20.33
CA LYS A 326 3.53 14.42 19.14
C LYS A 326 3.12 15.31 17.97
N ALA A 327 4.07 15.64 17.10
CA ALA A 327 3.80 16.35 15.86
C ALA A 327 3.29 15.42 14.74
N LEU A 328 3.37 14.11 14.95
CA LEU A 328 2.89 13.11 14.00
C LEU A 328 1.99 12.10 14.70
N THR A 329 0.79 11.92 14.16
CA THR A 329 -0.19 10.92 14.60
C THR A 329 -0.68 10.13 13.38
N MET A 330 -0.84 8.80 13.55
CA MET A 330 -1.33 7.95 12.48
C MET A 330 -2.84 8.13 12.33
N LYS A 331 -3.30 8.43 11.10
CA LYS A 331 -4.71 8.61 10.72
C LYS A 331 -5.05 7.72 9.54
N HIS A 332 -6.32 7.40 9.37
CA HIS A 332 -6.79 6.71 8.17
C HIS A 332 -6.38 7.44 6.89
N LEU A 333 -5.88 6.70 5.89
CA LEU A 333 -5.44 7.26 4.62
C LEU A 333 -6.51 8.15 3.99
N GLU A 334 -7.76 7.72 4.00
CA GLU A 334 -8.88 8.43 3.37
C GLU A 334 -9.06 9.84 3.93
N SER A 335 -8.80 10.05 5.22
CA SER A 335 -8.85 11.38 5.85
C SER A 335 -7.66 12.27 5.47
N GLN A 336 -6.65 11.71 4.82
CA GLN A 336 -5.39 12.38 4.49
C GLN A 336 -5.14 12.51 2.99
N LEU A 337 -6.08 12.08 2.13
CA LEU A 337 -5.89 12.10 0.66
C LEU A 337 -5.64 13.51 0.11
N SER A 338 -6.16 14.55 0.73
CA SER A 338 -5.87 15.95 0.36
C SER A 338 -4.36 16.30 0.45
N GLN A 339 -3.59 15.57 1.26
CA GLN A 339 -2.15 15.77 1.38
C GLN A 339 -1.38 15.36 0.10
N ALA A 340 -1.99 14.56 -0.80
CA ALA A 340 -1.35 14.19 -2.06
C ALA A 340 -1.06 15.42 -2.94
N ALA A 341 -2.01 16.36 -3.02
CA ALA A 341 -1.81 17.61 -3.76
C ALA A 341 -0.71 18.48 -3.12
N ASN A 342 -0.65 18.53 -1.78
CA ASN A 342 0.39 19.25 -1.05
C ASN A 342 1.78 18.64 -1.30
N TRP A 343 1.86 17.30 -1.34
CA TRP A 343 3.10 16.62 -1.69
C TRP A 343 3.55 16.97 -3.10
N GLU A 344 2.66 16.90 -4.06
CA GLU A 344 2.96 17.21 -5.45
C GLU A 344 3.45 18.64 -5.62
N TYR A 345 2.80 19.59 -4.95
CA TYR A 345 3.28 20.98 -4.91
C TYR A 345 4.71 21.06 -4.36
N CYS A 346 4.96 20.48 -3.19
CA CYS A 346 6.27 20.50 -2.56
C CYS A 346 7.35 19.83 -3.41
N ALA A 347 7.06 18.68 -4.01
CA ALA A 347 8.02 17.95 -4.82
C ALA A 347 8.39 18.66 -6.13
N LYS A 348 7.42 19.34 -6.76
CA LYS A 348 7.62 19.99 -8.07
C LYS A 348 8.08 21.45 -7.96
N ASN A 349 7.61 22.19 -6.96
CA ASN A 349 7.77 23.64 -6.93
C ASN A 349 8.75 24.13 -5.84
N VAL A 350 9.01 23.33 -4.80
CA VAL A 350 9.92 23.74 -3.73
C VAL A 350 11.33 23.22 -4.01
N LYS A 351 12.25 24.15 -4.24
CA LYS A 351 13.65 23.82 -4.52
C LYS A 351 14.38 23.39 -3.25
N SER A 352 15.27 22.41 -3.39
CA SER A 352 16.13 22.00 -2.26
C SER A 352 16.97 23.17 -1.73
N LYS A 353 16.92 23.35 -0.42
CA LYS A 353 17.72 24.35 0.31
C LYS A 353 18.96 23.72 0.98
N GLN A 354 19.42 22.54 0.52
CA GLN A 354 20.58 21.84 1.09
C GLN A 354 21.87 22.67 1.06
N HIS A 355 21.99 23.59 0.09
CA HIS A 355 23.15 24.49 -0.03
C HIS A 355 23.25 25.51 1.09
N LEU A 356 22.18 25.73 1.87
CA LEU A 356 22.14 26.65 3.00
C LEU A 356 22.64 26.01 4.31
N VAL A 357 22.90 24.72 4.33
CA VAL A 357 23.31 23.98 5.53
C VAL A 357 24.50 23.07 5.24
N ASP A 358 25.30 22.80 6.27
CA ASP A 358 26.24 21.68 6.19
C ASP A 358 25.47 20.38 6.47
N ILE A 359 25.19 19.63 5.40
CA ILE A 359 24.44 18.36 5.47
C ILE A 359 25.16 17.28 6.26
N LYS A 360 26.47 17.41 6.50
CA LYS A 360 27.28 16.45 7.27
C LYS A 360 27.36 16.79 8.75
N ALA A 361 26.94 17.98 9.16
CA ALA A 361 27.09 18.45 10.54
C ALA A 361 26.25 17.65 11.55
N ASN A 362 25.04 17.25 11.18
CA ASN A 362 24.12 16.51 12.07
C ASN A 362 22.94 15.89 11.29
N VAL A 363 22.17 15.03 11.97
CA VAL A 363 21.01 14.35 11.41
C VAL A 363 19.95 15.30 10.88
N LYS A 364 19.65 16.41 11.59
CA LYS A 364 18.67 17.41 11.13
C LYS A 364 19.05 17.95 9.75
N ASN A 365 20.31 18.35 9.61
CA ASN A 365 20.80 18.99 8.39
C ASN A 365 20.88 18.01 7.22
N SER A 366 21.25 16.74 7.46
CA SER A 366 21.35 15.72 6.41
C SER A 366 20.02 15.51 5.70
N GLN A 367 18.90 15.72 6.37
CA GLN A 367 17.56 15.49 5.81
C GLN A 367 17.06 16.65 4.94
N PHE A 368 17.78 17.76 4.82
CA PHE A 368 17.52 18.77 3.80
C PHE A 368 18.15 18.41 2.44
N ALA A 369 19.06 17.43 2.42
CA ALA A 369 19.56 16.87 1.16
C ALA A 369 18.47 16.05 0.46
N THR A 370 18.37 16.20 -0.87
CA THR A 370 17.43 15.44 -1.68
C THR A 370 17.74 13.94 -1.55
N PRO A 371 16.77 13.09 -1.21
CA PRO A 371 16.99 11.65 -1.22
C PRO A 371 17.24 11.17 -2.65
N LEU A 372 18.31 10.41 -2.87
CA LEU A 372 18.61 9.74 -4.14
C LEU A 372 18.15 8.28 -4.15
N PHE A 373 17.71 7.79 -3.00
CA PHE A 373 17.10 6.49 -2.82
C PHE A 373 15.73 6.68 -2.17
N GLU A 374 14.68 6.40 -2.92
CA GLU A 374 13.29 6.68 -2.53
C GLU A 374 12.32 5.64 -3.09
N PHE A 375 11.16 5.51 -2.46
CA PHE A 375 10.03 4.69 -2.89
C PHE A 375 10.45 3.25 -3.26
N SER A 376 11.39 2.68 -2.51
CA SER A 376 11.93 1.34 -2.77
C SER A 376 10.89 0.24 -2.55
N GLY A 377 11.11 -0.93 -3.14
CA GLY A 377 10.31 -2.14 -2.92
C GLY A 377 10.53 -2.81 -1.55
N ALA A 378 11.18 -2.14 -0.59
CA ALA A 378 11.49 -2.68 0.72
C ALA A 378 10.26 -2.87 1.62
N CYS A 379 10.44 -3.60 2.72
CA CYS A 379 9.39 -3.83 3.71
C CYS A 379 8.87 -2.53 4.33
N SER A 380 7.60 -2.51 4.70
CA SER A 380 7.06 -1.49 5.60
C SER A 380 7.85 -1.49 6.91
N GLY A 381 8.46 -0.35 7.26
CA GLY A 381 9.32 -0.25 8.44
C GLY A 381 10.71 -0.89 8.31
N CYS A 382 11.21 -1.06 7.08
CA CYS A 382 12.56 -1.60 6.85
C CYS A 382 13.60 -0.85 7.69
N GLY A 383 14.47 -1.61 8.39
CA GLY A 383 15.54 -1.04 9.21
C GLY A 383 16.83 -0.76 8.45
N GLU A 384 16.96 -1.21 7.21
CA GLU A 384 18.16 -1.07 6.37
C GLU A 384 18.09 0.15 5.46
N THR A 385 16.98 0.37 4.78
CA THR A 385 16.84 1.40 3.75
C THR A 385 17.01 2.85 4.25
N PRO A 386 16.74 3.23 5.51
CA PRO A 386 17.11 4.54 6.02
C PRO A 386 18.62 4.82 5.95
N TYR A 387 19.46 3.79 6.14
CA TYR A 387 20.92 3.94 6.02
C TYR A 387 21.34 4.12 4.56
N VAL A 388 20.77 3.33 3.63
CA VAL A 388 21.01 3.49 2.19
C VAL A 388 20.62 4.88 1.72
N LYS A 389 19.46 5.37 2.14
CA LYS A 389 19.01 6.74 1.87
C LYS A 389 20.01 7.77 2.40
N LEU A 390 20.45 7.65 3.66
CA LEU A 390 21.38 8.61 4.26
C LEU A 390 22.73 8.61 3.53
N ILE A 391 23.27 7.45 3.21
CA ILE A 391 24.56 7.32 2.49
C ILE A 391 24.42 7.99 1.12
N SER A 392 23.34 7.69 0.38
CA SER A 392 23.10 8.32 -0.92
C SER A 392 22.88 9.83 -0.84
N GLN A 393 22.25 10.35 0.23
CA GLN A 393 22.10 11.79 0.47
C GLN A 393 23.46 12.49 0.70
N LEU A 394 24.41 11.80 1.35
CA LEU A 394 25.71 12.39 1.75
C LEU A 394 26.80 12.17 0.68
N PHE A 395 26.72 11.10 -0.10
CA PHE A 395 27.80 10.64 -0.96
C PHE A 395 27.35 10.17 -2.34
N GLY A 396 26.07 10.19 -2.66
CA GLY A 396 25.48 9.58 -3.88
C GLY A 396 26.04 10.13 -5.18
N ASP A 397 26.59 11.39 -5.18
CA ASP A 397 27.28 12.00 -6.30
C ASP A 397 28.57 11.27 -6.73
N ARG A 398 29.12 10.40 -5.86
CA ARG A 398 30.37 9.65 -6.07
C ARG A 398 30.33 8.24 -5.47
N GLU A 399 29.14 7.76 -5.11
CA GLU A 399 28.96 6.44 -4.53
C GLU A 399 28.99 5.37 -5.63
N MET A 400 29.72 4.30 -5.38
CA MET A 400 29.66 3.07 -6.18
C MET A 400 29.11 1.95 -5.30
N VAL A 401 28.01 1.34 -5.73
CA VAL A 401 27.33 0.29 -4.98
C VAL A 401 27.69 -1.08 -5.55
N ALA A 402 28.19 -1.96 -4.69
CA ALA A 402 28.35 -3.38 -4.97
C ALA A 402 27.71 -4.17 -3.83
N ASN A 403 26.69 -4.95 -4.11
CA ASN A 403 25.96 -5.70 -3.10
C ASN A 403 25.85 -7.20 -3.44
N ALA A 404 25.72 -8.02 -2.40
CA ALA A 404 25.46 -9.45 -2.54
C ALA A 404 23.95 -9.73 -2.64
N THR A 405 23.59 -10.96 -3.02
CA THR A 405 22.21 -11.43 -3.04
C THR A 405 21.58 -11.36 -1.65
N GLY A 406 20.45 -10.66 -1.56
CA GLY A 406 19.72 -10.44 -0.32
C GLY A 406 18.62 -9.42 -0.51
N CYS A 407 18.20 -8.75 0.57
CA CYS A 407 17.19 -7.70 0.47
C CYS A 407 17.62 -6.55 -0.43
N SER A 408 18.88 -6.15 -0.37
CA SER A 408 19.42 -5.05 -1.19
C SER A 408 19.36 -5.33 -2.69
N SER A 409 19.51 -6.58 -3.13
CA SER A 409 19.33 -6.94 -4.54
C SER A 409 17.86 -6.96 -4.97
N ILE A 410 16.91 -7.08 -4.02
CA ILE A 410 15.48 -7.11 -4.31
C ILE A 410 14.92 -5.68 -4.36
N TYR A 411 15.10 -4.88 -3.31
CA TYR A 411 14.52 -3.53 -3.28
C TYR A 411 15.29 -2.51 -4.14
N SER A 412 16.51 -2.81 -4.54
CA SER A 412 17.32 -1.96 -5.44
C SER A 412 17.35 -2.45 -6.88
N GLY A 413 17.10 -3.74 -7.12
CA GLY A 413 17.14 -4.36 -8.44
C GLY A 413 15.78 -4.74 -8.99
N SER A 414 14.72 -4.63 -8.19
CA SER A 414 13.37 -4.81 -8.67
C SER A 414 12.90 -3.52 -9.26
N VAL A 415 12.95 -3.45 -10.55
CA VAL A 415 12.30 -2.38 -11.28
C VAL A 415 10.84 -2.78 -11.45
N PRO A 416 9.89 -1.88 -11.21
CA PRO A 416 8.51 -2.20 -11.50
C PRO A 416 8.37 -2.42 -12.99
#